data_f387223a5ee7e9fb2e3980da940aaec7
#
_entry.id   f387223a5ee7e9fb2e3980da940aaec7
#
_cell.length_a   1.000
_cell.length_b   1.000
_cell.length_c   1.000
_cell.angle_alpha   90.00
_cell.angle_beta   90.00
_cell.angle_gamma   90.00
#
_symmetry.space_group_name_H-M   'P 1'
#
loop_
_entity.id
_entity.type
_entity.pdbx_description
1 polymer ?
#
loop_
_entity_poly.entity_id
_entity_poly.type
_entity_poly.pdbx_seq_one_letter_code
_entity_poly.pdbx_strand_id
1 'polypeptide(L)'
;MTKDQMRHALNVIYDQIFNQGQADLLPGLVSGPYIQHNPLFPNGLDGIMGYIKQAKRIPCEVKRMAIDGDLAFVHVRYLDWGGQETAGVDIFRFDMDGKIVEHWDVLQPVPAVSNNANTMF
;
A
#
# COMPACT_ATOMS: atom_id res chain seq x y z
N MET A 1 5.22 -16.80 11.28
CA MET A 1 4.33 -15.81 10.62
C MET A 1 3.20 -16.54 9.92
N THR A 2 1.97 -16.15 10.15
CA THR A 2 0.79 -16.72 9.51
C THR A 2 0.20 -15.77 8.47
N LYS A 3 -0.64 -16.29 7.58
CA LYS A 3 -1.39 -15.44 6.63
C LYS A 3 -2.28 -14.43 7.36
N ASP A 4 -2.88 -14.82 8.48
CA ASP A 4 -3.71 -13.91 9.26
C ASP A 4 -2.92 -12.78 9.88
N GLN A 5 -1.69 -13.03 10.33
CA GLN A 5 -0.79 -11.99 10.81
C GLN A 5 -0.41 -11.01 9.70
N MET A 6 -0.13 -11.53 8.50
CA MET A 6 0.14 -10.69 7.33
C MET A 6 -1.07 -9.84 6.96
N ARG A 7 -2.27 -10.43 6.92
CA ARG A 7 -3.50 -9.70 6.63
C ARG A 7 -3.77 -8.60 7.66
N HIS A 8 -3.52 -8.90 8.93
CA HIS A 8 -3.70 -7.91 9.99
C HIS A 8 -2.78 -6.71 9.77
N ALA A 9 -1.49 -6.94 9.51
CA ALA A 9 -0.54 -5.86 9.23
C ALA A 9 -0.99 -5.01 8.03
N LEU A 10 -1.45 -5.66 6.96
CA LEU A 10 -1.93 -4.96 5.77
C LEU A 10 -3.21 -4.16 6.06
N ASN A 11 -4.12 -4.71 6.85
CA ASN A 11 -5.32 -3.98 7.25
C ASN A 11 -4.97 -2.73 8.06
N VAL A 12 -3.98 -2.80 8.93
CA VAL A 12 -3.48 -1.60 9.63
C VAL A 12 -2.96 -0.56 8.64
N ILE A 13 -2.21 -0.99 7.62
CA ILE A 13 -1.69 -0.08 6.60
C ILE A 13 -2.84 0.65 5.88
N TYR A 14 -3.80 -0.08 5.35
CA TYR A 14 -4.85 0.55 4.53
C TYR A 14 -5.89 1.29 5.36
N ASP A 15 -6.32 0.74 6.50
CA ASP A 15 -7.39 1.34 7.30
C ASP A 15 -6.89 2.45 8.21
N GLN A 16 -5.80 2.20 8.95
CA GLN A 16 -5.34 3.15 9.98
C GLN A 16 -4.29 4.11 9.42
N ILE A 17 -3.30 3.61 8.70
CA ILE A 17 -2.21 4.44 8.21
C ILE A 17 -2.68 5.28 7.02
N PHE A 18 -3.27 4.65 5.99
CA PHE A 18 -3.69 5.37 4.80
C PHE A 18 -5.01 6.11 5.01
N ASN A 19 -6.09 5.42 5.33
CA ASN A 19 -7.41 6.05 5.42
C ASN A 19 -7.53 7.03 6.59
N GLN A 20 -6.90 6.73 7.73
CA GLN A 20 -6.97 7.60 8.93
C GLN A 20 -5.76 8.50 9.08
N GLY A 21 -4.72 8.34 8.26
CA GLY A 21 -3.54 9.18 8.30
C GLY A 21 -2.60 8.95 9.48
N GLN A 22 -2.68 7.78 10.13
CA GLN A 22 -1.87 7.45 11.30
C GLN A 22 -0.49 6.94 10.87
N ALA A 23 0.30 7.82 10.24
CA ALA A 23 1.61 7.47 9.68
C ALA A 23 2.57 6.89 10.70
N ASP A 24 2.48 7.32 11.96
CA ASP A 24 3.42 6.91 13.01
C ASP A 24 3.27 5.43 13.42
N LEU A 25 2.23 4.73 12.95
CA LEU A 25 2.11 3.29 13.13
C LEU A 25 3.01 2.49 12.18
N LEU A 26 3.45 3.09 11.07
CA LEU A 26 4.19 2.37 10.03
C LEU A 26 5.53 1.79 10.51
N PRO A 27 6.36 2.51 11.28
CA PRO A 27 7.63 1.95 11.75
C PRO A 27 7.49 0.65 12.54
N GLY A 28 6.40 0.46 13.26
CA GLY A 28 6.13 -0.77 14.01
C GLY A 28 5.83 -1.99 13.14
N LEU A 29 5.49 -1.81 11.87
CA LEU A 29 5.16 -2.88 10.93
C LEU A 29 6.33 -3.25 10.02
N VAL A 30 7.41 -2.49 10.03
CA VAL A 30 8.51 -2.59 9.08
C VAL A 30 9.80 -2.92 9.82
N SER A 31 10.70 -3.68 9.20
CA SER A 31 12.04 -3.90 9.71
C SER A 31 13.09 -3.74 8.61
N GLY A 32 14.36 -3.56 9.05
CA GLY A 32 15.50 -3.39 8.17
C GLY A 32 15.43 -2.10 7.34
N PRO A 33 16.19 -2.04 6.25
CA PRO A 33 16.26 -0.85 5.41
C PRO A 33 15.12 -0.81 4.41
N TYR A 34 13.92 -1.08 4.75
CA TYR A 34 12.71 -1.05 3.90
C TYR A 34 13.02 -0.71 2.43
N ILE A 35 13.07 -1.72 1.57
CA ILE A 35 13.41 -1.55 0.15
C ILE A 35 12.18 -1.08 -0.60
N GLN A 36 12.26 0.10 -1.21
CA GLN A 36 11.14 0.72 -1.91
C GLN A 36 11.36 0.71 -3.41
N HIS A 37 10.40 0.13 -4.16
CA HIS A 37 10.45 0.10 -5.62
C HIS A 37 9.53 1.13 -6.29
N ASN A 38 8.70 1.84 -5.51
CA ASN A 38 7.95 2.97 -6.08
C ASN A 38 8.93 4.11 -6.37
N PRO A 39 9.04 4.56 -7.63
CA PRO A 39 10.05 5.57 -8.00
C PRO A 39 9.82 6.95 -7.39
N LEU A 40 8.67 7.21 -6.79
CA LEU A 40 8.39 8.48 -6.13
C LEU A 40 9.06 8.61 -4.77
N PHE A 41 9.53 7.50 -4.17
CA PHE A 41 10.05 7.49 -2.80
C PHE A 41 11.42 6.84 -2.73
N PRO A 42 12.30 7.33 -1.85
CA PRO A 42 13.57 6.64 -1.56
C PRO A 42 13.33 5.39 -0.73
N ASN A 43 14.36 4.57 -0.56
CA ASN A 43 14.35 3.50 0.43
C ASN A 43 14.10 4.07 1.83
N GLY A 44 13.58 3.23 2.73
CA GLY A 44 13.20 3.66 4.08
C GLY A 44 11.80 4.23 4.11
N LEU A 45 11.39 4.76 5.26
CA LEU A 45 10.02 5.18 5.51
C LEU A 45 9.79 6.69 5.43
N ASP A 46 10.84 7.49 5.44
CA ASP A 46 10.69 8.95 5.55
C ASP A 46 9.88 9.55 4.41
N GLY A 47 10.08 9.04 3.19
CA GLY A 47 9.37 9.55 2.03
C GLY A 47 7.87 9.32 2.10
N ILE A 48 7.45 8.07 2.34
CA ILE A 48 6.02 7.72 2.39
C ILE A 48 5.35 8.32 3.63
N MET A 49 6.02 8.32 4.78
CA MET A 49 5.48 8.93 5.99
C MET A 49 5.30 10.45 5.80
N GLY A 50 6.26 11.12 5.18
CA GLY A 50 6.15 12.54 4.85
C GLY A 50 4.99 12.83 3.91
N TYR A 51 4.79 11.98 2.91
CA TYR A 51 3.66 12.09 1.98
C TYR A 51 2.32 11.97 2.72
N ILE A 52 2.17 10.96 3.58
CA ILE A 52 0.94 10.76 4.35
C ILE A 52 0.65 11.98 5.25
N LYS A 53 1.67 12.47 5.94
CA LYS A 53 1.52 13.62 6.85
C LYS A 53 1.13 14.89 6.10
N GLN A 54 1.70 15.13 4.92
CA GLN A 54 1.37 16.31 4.12
C GLN A 54 -0.03 16.19 3.52
N ALA A 55 -0.39 15.03 3.00
CA ALA A 55 -1.73 14.78 2.43
C ALA A 55 -2.80 14.61 3.51
N LYS A 56 -2.41 14.39 4.76
CA LYS A 56 -3.22 14.06 5.94
C LYS A 56 -3.77 12.64 5.92
N ARG A 57 -4.10 12.10 4.79
CA ARG A 57 -4.52 10.70 4.59
C ARG A 57 -4.38 10.34 3.11
N ILE A 58 -4.39 9.03 2.84
CA ILE A 58 -4.48 8.48 1.50
C ILE A 58 -5.77 7.68 1.43
N PRO A 59 -6.89 8.26 0.94
CA PRO A 59 -8.17 7.55 0.92
C PRO A 59 -8.11 6.39 -0.07
N CYS A 60 -8.46 5.19 0.40
CA CYS A 60 -8.36 3.99 -0.41
C CYS A 60 -9.39 2.93 -0.02
N GLU A 61 -9.60 1.99 -0.94
CA GLU A 61 -10.44 0.81 -0.76
C GLU A 61 -9.67 -0.41 -1.24
N VAL A 62 -9.45 -1.39 -0.36
CA VAL A 62 -8.89 -2.68 -0.76
C VAL A 62 -9.98 -3.47 -1.48
N LYS A 63 -9.69 -3.88 -2.71
CA LYS A 63 -10.64 -4.64 -3.53
C LYS A 63 -10.45 -6.15 -3.38
N ARG A 64 -9.22 -6.61 -3.38
CA ARG A 64 -8.87 -8.02 -3.16
C ARG A 64 -7.44 -8.15 -2.72
N MET A 65 -7.16 -9.26 -2.04
CA MET A 65 -5.83 -9.53 -1.47
C MET A 65 -5.51 -11.00 -1.63
N ALA A 66 -4.29 -11.31 -2.01
CA ALA A 66 -3.78 -12.67 -2.09
C ALA A 66 -2.43 -12.74 -1.39
N ILE A 67 -2.15 -13.87 -0.74
CA ILE A 67 -0.90 -14.10 -0.05
C ILE A 67 -0.31 -15.40 -0.58
N ASP A 68 0.95 -15.34 -0.97
CA ASP A 68 1.71 -16.48 -1.45
C ASP A 68 3.09 -16.48 -0.77
N GLY A 69 3.28 -17.41 0.18
CA GLY A 69 4.50 -17.46 0.96
C GLY A 69 4.75 -16.17 1.74
N ASP A 70 5.88 -15.54 1.49
CA ASP A 70 6.27 -14.27 2.13
C ASP A 70 5.78 -13.02 1.38
N LEU A 71 5.05 -13.20 0.29
CA LEU A 71 4.54 -12.10 -0.54
C LEU A 71 3.04 -11.90 -0.35
N ALA A 72 2.63 -10.65 -0.30
CA ALA A 72 1.21 -10.28 -0.33
C ALA A 72 0.97 -9.34 -1.51
N PHE A 73 -0.15 -9.57 -2.20
CA PHE A 73 -0.59 -8.79 -3.36
C PHE A 73 -1.93 -8.16 -3.02
N VAL A 74 -2.06 -6.85 -3.18
CA VAL A 74 -3.26 -6.13 -2.81
C VAL A 74 -3.71 -5.25 -3.97
N HIS A 75 -4.90 -5.52 -4.50
CA HIS A 75 -5.53 -4.67 -5.51
C HIS A 75 -6.32 -3.57 -4.81
N VAL A 76 -5.98 -2.31 -5.09
CA VAL A 76 -6.46 -1.16 -4.33
C VAL A 76 -7.03 -0.11 -5.27
N ARG A 77 -8.15 0.50 -4.84
CA ARG A 77 -8.62 1.75 -5.40
C ARG A 77 -8.13 2.89 -4.52
N TYR A 78 -7.25 3.73 -5.06
CA TYR A 78 -6.87 4.98 -4.42
C TYR A 78 -7.79 6.08 -4.92
N LEU A 79 -8.61 6.64 -4.03
CA LEU A 79 -9.62 7.63 -4.43
C LEU A 79 -8.99 8.96 -4.80
N ASP A 80 -7.86 9.27 -4.18
CA ASP A 80 -7.13 10.52 -4.41
C ASP A 80 -5.63 10.29 -4.22
N TRP A 81 -4.96 9.88 -5.27
CA TRP A 81 -3.51 9.75 -5.32
C TRP A 81 -2.95 10.92 -6.12
N GLY A 82 -2.39 11.92 -5.41
CA GLY A 82 -1.86 13.10 -6.07
C GLY A 82 -2.91 13.89 -6.84
N GLY A 83 -4.17 13.88 -6.41
CA GLY A 83 -5.26 14.59 -7.08
C GLY A 83 -6.04 13.75 -8.09
N GLN A 84 -5.77 12.42 -8.19
CA GLN A 84 -6.38 11.60 -9.22
C GLN A 84 -6.76 10.22 -8.68
N GLU A 85 -7.96 9.73 -9.08
CA GLU A 85 -8.35 8.34 -8.83
C GLU A 85 -7.37 7.41 -9.55
N THR A 86 -6.85 6.43 -8.82
CA THR A 86 -5.77 5.57 -9.29
C THR A 86 -6.03 4.12 -8.92
N ALA A 87 -5.85 3.22 -9.87
CA ALA A 87 -5.84 1.79 -9.64
C ALA A 87 -4.41 1.36 -9.30
N GLY A 88 -4.25 0.56 -8.25
CA GLY A 88 -2.95 0.09 -7.83
C GLY A 88 -2.92 -1.38 -7.48
N VAL A 89 -1.76 -1.99 -7.68
CA VAL A 89 -1.42 -3.27 -7.08
C VAL A 89 -0.17 -3.05 -6.24
N ASP A 90 -0.32 -3.19 -4.93
CA ASP A 90 0.80 -3.17 -4.00
C ASP A 90 1.27 -4.59 -3.75
N ILE A 91 2.59 -4.77 -3.68
CA ILE A 91 3.22 -6.04 -3.36
C ILE A 91 4.15 -5.80 -2.17
N PHE A 92 3.99 -6.63 -1.14
CA PHE A 92 4.80 -6.54 0.08
C PHE A 92 5.52 -7.85 0.31
N ARG A 93 6.80 -7.77 0.69
CA ARG A 93 7.56 -8.91 1.22
C ARG A 93 7.64 -8.79 2.73
N PHE A 94 7.41 -9.91 3.40
CA PHE A 94 7.52 -10.03 4.86
C PHE A 94 8.75 -10.83 5.23
N ASP A 95 9.37 -10.50 6.37
CA ASP A 95 10.39 -11.36 6.96
C ASP A 95 9.75 -12.46 7.83
N MET A 96 10.59 -13.30 8.45
CA MET A 96 10.11 -14.42 9.26
C MET A 96 9.40 -13.98 10.52
N ASP A 97 9.63 -12.76 10.99
CA ASP A 97 8.98 -12.18 12.17
C ASP A 97 7.67 -11.47 11.84
N GLY A 98 7.26 -11.50 10.57
CA GLY A 98 6.03 -10.84 10.13
C GLY A 98 6.16 -9.35 9.91
N LYS A 99 7.38 -8.84 9.76
CA LYS A 99 7.64 -7.44 9.43
C LYS A 99 7.80 -7.26 7.94
N ILE A 100 7.33 -6.13 7.43
CA ILE A 100 7.49 -5.77 6.02
C ILE A 100 8.91 -5.27 5.78
N VAL A 101 9.57 -5.81 4.76
CA VAL A 101 10.96 -5.47 4.43
C VAL A 101 11.13 -4.89 3.03
N GLU A 102 10.12 -5.06 2.17
CA GLU A 102 10.21 -4.64 0.78
C GLU A 102 8.82 -4.38 0.19
N HIS A 103 8.73 -3.39 -0.69
CA HIS A 103 7.47 -2.98 -1.31
C HIS A 103 7.67 -2.65 -2.78
N TRP A 104 6.77 -3.17 -3.62
CA TRP A 104 6.59 -2.78 -5.02
C TRP A 104 5.17 -2.29 -5.21
N ASP A 105 4.96 -1.45 -6.21
CA ASP A 105 3.62 -1.19 -6.69
C ASP A 105 3.60 -0.90 -8.19
N VAL A 106 2.43 -1.04 -8.77
CA VAL A 106 2.12 -0.58 -10.11
C VAL A 106 0.86 0.25 -10.01
N LEU A 107 0.95 1.51 -10.38
CA LEU A 107 -0.12 2.47 -10.27
C LEU A 107 -0.53 2.96 -11.65
N GLN A 108 -1.84 3.03 -11.90
CA GLN A 108 -2.38 3.57 -13.13
C GLN A 108 -3.51 4.53 -12.82
N PRO A 109 -3.41 5.79 -13.27
CA PRO A 109 -4.57 6.69 -13.21
C PRO A 109 -5.76 6.09 -13.93
N VAL A 110 -6.94 6.17 -13.33
CA VAL A 110 -8.16 5.67 -13.96
C VAL A 110 -8.52 6.57 -15.13
N PRO A 111 -8.58 6.05 -16.38
CA PRO A 111 -8.87 6.88 -17.53
C PRO A 111 -10.34 7.33 -17.53
N ALA A 112 -10.59 8.50 -18.14
CA ALA A 112 -11.95 9.05 -18.27
C ALA A 112 -12.84 8.24 -19.21
N VAL A 113 -12.22 7.51 -20.15
CA VAL A 113 -12.93 6.73 -21.17
C VAL A 113 -12.45 5.29 -21.14
N SER A 114 -13.38 4.35 -21.18
CA SER A 114 -13.11 2.92 -21.26
C SER A 114 -13.79 2.31 -22.47
N ASN A 115 -13.17 1.31 -23.07
CA ASN A 115 -13.73 0.55 -24.20
C ASN A 115 -14.73 -0.54 -23.75
N ASN A 116 -14.95 -0.69 -22.46
CA ASN A 116 -15.91 -1.63 -21.89
C ASN A 116 -16.66 -0.97 -20.72
N ALA A 117 -17.70 -1.64 -20.23
CA ALA A 117 -18.52 -1.13 -19.12
C ALA A 117 -18.03 -1.61 -17.75
N ASN A 118 -16.88 -2.26 -17.67
CA ASN A 118 -16.32 -2.77 -16.42
C ASN A 118 -15.44 -1.70 -15.77
N THR A 119 -15.37 -1.71 -14.44
CA THR A 119 -14.44 -0.85 -13.71
C THR A 119 -13.04 -1.50 -13.69
N MET A 120 -12.04 -0.72 -13.29
CA MET A 120 -10.69 -1.28 -13.03
C MET A 120 -10.62 -2.01 -11.69
N PHE A 121 -11.69 -2.08 -10.99
CA PHE A 121 -11.80 -2.62 -9.65
C PHE A 121 -12.80 -3.77 -9.60
#